data_65c06dff475e21d9f39d12fcbe2e5883
#
_entry.id   65c06dff475e21d9f39d12fcbe2e5883
#
_cell.length_a   1.000
_cell.length_b   1.000
_cell.length_c   1.000
_cell.angle_alpha   90.00
_cell.angle_beta   90.00
_cell.angle_gamma   90.00
#
_symmetry.space_group_name_H-M   'P 1'
#
loop_
_entity.id
_entity.type
_entity.pdbx_description
1 polymer ?
#
loop_
_entity_poly.entity_id
_entity_poly.type
_entity_poly.pdbx_seq_one_letter_code
_entity_poly.pdbx_strand_id
1 'polypeptide(L)'
;MITKHNYFTSSIGKKQIMALTGFGLVGFTLAHLIGNFLILLGPDLFNMYAFKLTSNPLIYIAEAGLVGMFFLHLFLAVILKLQNIAARPHGYYIKTKTGRGETFASSTMPYTGMIILIFVVIHLLNFKYGSYYSASVDGVQIRDLFKTVIEYFSNPLYVVWYVFAMICLGIHTSHGFQSMFQSLGFNHVKYTPIIQVASLAYGVFVTVGFSALAIFCHFQN
;
A
#
# COMPACT_ATOMS: atom_id res chain seq x y z
N MET A 1 19.10 -2.03 -39.45
CA MET A 1 19.46 -1.19 -38.28
C MET A 1 18.93 -1.88 -37.01
N ILE A 2 19.80 -2.56 -36.26
CA ILE A 2 19.40 -3.24 -35.02
C ILE A 2 19.22 -2.14 -33.95
N THR A 3 17.97 -1.76 -33.68
CA THR A 3 17.66 -0.86 -32.58
C THR A 3 18.13 -1.54 -31.30
N LYS A 4 19.13 -0.97 -30.63
CA LYS A 4 19.55 -1.38 -29.28
C LYS A 4 18.34 -1.20 -28.36
N HIS A 5 17.55 -2.27 -28.16
CA HIS A 5 16.49 -2.26 -27.17
C HIS A 5 17.12 -2.09 -25.79
N ASN A 6 16.98 -0.91 -25.22
CA ASN A 6 17.41 -0.66 -23.86
C ASN A 6 16.46 -1.46 -22.93
N TYR A 7 17.02 -2.33 -22.10
CA TYR A 7 16.27 -3.19 -21.16
C TYR A 7 15.24 -2.39 -20.33
N PHE A 8 15.64 -1.23 -19.83
CA PHE A 8 14.77 -0.39 -18.99
C PHE A 8 13.57 0.21 -19.73
N THR A 9 13.64 0.35 -21.04
CA THR A 9 12.53 0.85 -21.86
C THR A 9 11.63 -0.27 -22.38
N SER A 10 12.06 -1.53 -22.26
CA SER A 10 11.27 -2.70 -22.63
C SER A 10 10.06 -2.90 -21.70
N SER A 11 9.00 -3.55 -22.18
CA SER A 11 7.84 -3.89 -21.36
C SER A 11 8.20 -4.83 -20.19
N ILE A 12 9.20 -5.71 -20.39
CA ILE A 12 9.69 -6.63 -19.35
C ILE A 12 10.42 -5.85 -18.26
N GLY A 13 11.38 -5.00 -18.62
CA GLY A 13 12.14 -4.19 -17.68
C GLY A 13 11.23 -3.28 -16.83
N LYS A 14 10.25 -2.61 -17.48
CA LYS A 14 9.26 -1.80 -16.75
C LYS A 14 8.45 -2.61 -15.75
N LYS A 15 8.00 -3.83 -16.11
CA LYS A 15 7.28 -4.71 -15.18
C LYS A 15 8.14 -5.17 -14.02
N GLN A 16 9.43 -5.43 -14.23
CA GLN A 16 10.34 -5.83 -13.16
C GLN A 16 10.64 -4.66 -12.20
N ILE A 17 10.84 -3.44 -12.73
CA ILE A 17 11.00 -2.25 -11.87
C ILE A 17 9.71 -1.99 -11.08
N MET A 18 8.54 -2.11 -11.70
CA MET A 18 7.25 -2.00 -11.02
C MET A 18 7.08 -3.09 -9.94
N ALA A 19 7.56 -4.31 -10.18
CA ALA A 19 7.56 -5.38 -9.19
C ALA A 19 8.48 -5.08 -7.99
N LEU A 20 9.69 -4.55 -8.22
CA LEU A 20 10.62 -4.18 -7.16
C LEU A 20 10.08 -3.02 -6.30
N THR A 21 9.52 -1.99 -6.93
CA THR A 21 8.88 -0.89 -6.19
C THR A 21 7.66 -1.39 -5.43
N GLY A 22 6.85 -2.27 -6.03
CA GLY A 22 5.72 -2.93 -5.37
C GLY A 22 6.15 -3.76 -4.16
N PHE A 23 7.28 -4.47 -4.25
CA PHE A 23 7.85 -5.23 -3.12
C PHE A 23 8.21 -4.32 -1.94
N GLY A 24 8.88 -3.20 -2.22
CA GLY A 24 9.20 -2.21 -1.18
C GLY A 24 7.95 -1.61 -0.53
N LEU A 25 6.90 -1.29 -1.32
CA LEU A 25 5.63 -0.76 -0.80
C LEU A 25 4.87 -1.80 0.04
N VAL A 26 4.87 -3.08 -0.36
CA VAL A 26 4.31 -4.20 0.42
C VAL A 26 5.05 -4.34 1.76
N GLY A 27 6.38 -4.33 1.75
CA GLY A 27 7.19 -4.37 2.96
C GLY A 27 6.90 -3.20 3.90
N PHE A 28 6.81 -1.98 3.35
CA PHE A 28 6.43 -0.79 4.12
C PHE A 28 5.03 -0.93 4.73
N THR A 29 4.04 -1.38 3.95
CA THR A 29 2.66 -1.55 4.44
C THR A 29 2.59 -2.51 5.62
N LEU A 30 3.36 -3.61 5.57
CA LEU A 30 3.46 -4.55 6.68
C LEU A 30 4.10 -3.92 7.93
N ALA A 31 5.25 -3.28 7.77
CA ALA A 31 5.94 -2.62 8.88
C ALA A 31 5.08 -1.51 9.49
N HIS A 32 4.36 -0.76 8.64
CA HIS A 32 3.44 0.29 9.06
C HIS A 32 2.25 -0.27 9.85
N LEU A 33 1.65 -1.39 9.42
CA LEU A 33 0.59 -2.05 10.18
C LEU A 33 1.09 -2.54 11.54
N ILE A 34 2.26 -3.19 11.58
CA ILE A 34 2.84 -3.67 12.84
C ILE A 34 3.10 -2.51 13.81
N GLY A 35 3.66 -1.39 13.32
CA GLY A 35 3.86 -0.19 14.14
C GLY A 35 2.54 0.42 14.65
N ASN A 36 1.49 0.40 13.83
CA ASN A 36 0.18 0.90 14.24
C ASN A 36 -0.54 0.00 15.27
N PHE A 37 -0.22 -1.30 15.35
CA PHE A 37 -0.77 -2.14 16.44
C PHE A 37 -0.35 -1.67 17.84
N LEU A 38 0.72 -0.90 17.97
CA LEU A 38 1.11 -0.32 19.27
C LEU A 38 0.05 0.62 19.85
N ILE A 39 -0.88 1.15 19.04
CA ILE A 39 -1.99 1.98 19.52
C ILE A 39 -2.91 1.21 20.47
N LEU A 40 -3.00 -0.13 20.30
CA LEU A 40 -3.79 -1.01 21.17
C LEU A 40 -3.18 -1.14 22.58
N LEU A 41 -1.91 -0.79 22.74
CA LEU A 41 -1.16 -0.88 24.00
C LEU A 41 -1.13 0.45 24.77
N GLY A 42 -1.80 1.47 24.24
CA GLY A 42 -2.00 2.76 24.91
C GLY A 42 -1.17 3.92 24.35
N PRO A 43 -1.49 5.15 24.80
CA PRO A 43 -0.93 6.39 24.26
C PRO A 43 0.59 6.50 24.45
N ASP A 44 1.11 6.15 25.61
CA ASP A 44 2.52 6.36 25.92
C ASP A 44 3.44 5.54 25.02
N LEU A 45 3.11 4.25 24.84
CA LEU A 45 3.91 3.37 23.99
C LEU A 45 3.82 3.76 22.51
N PHE A 46 2.63 4.09 22.03
CA PHE A 46 2.42 4.51 20.65
C PHE A 46 3.13 5.83 20.33
N ASN A 47 2.98 6.84 21.21
CA ASN A 47 3.61 8.15 21.05
C ASN A 47 5.13 8.07 21.17
N MET A 48 5.66 7.27 22.09
CA MET A 48 7.11 7.07 22.25
C MET A 48 7.71 6.35 21.05
N TYR A 49 7.03 5.34 20.50
CA TYR A 49 7.44 4.68 19.24
C TYR A 49 7.50 5.67 18.08
N ALA A 50 6.45 6.47 17.90
CA ALA A 50 6.39 7.48 16.84
C ALA A 50 7.50 8.52 17.02
N PHE A 51 7.75 8.98 18.25
CA PHE A 51 8.82 9.92 18.56
C PHE A 51 10.21 9.35 18.24
N LYS A 52 10.52 8.13 18.69
CA LYS A 52 11.82 7.49 18.42
C LYS A 52 12.05 7.30 16.92
N LEU A 53 10.99 6.98 16.17
CA LEU A 53 11.07 6.82 14.74
C LEU A 53 11.33 8.16 14.03
N THR A 54 10.56 9.20 14.40
CA THR A 54 10.63 10.51 13.73
C THR A 54 11.81 11.37 14.16
N SER A 55 12.38 11.14 15.35
CA SER A 55 13.60 11.83 15.82
C SER A 55 14.89 11.26 15.21
N ASN A 56 14.84 10.07 14.58
CA ASN A 56 15.99 9.50 13.91
C ASN A 56 16.23 10.18 12.55
N PRO A 57 17.39 10.78 12.27
CA PRO A 57 17.64 11.47 11.00
C PRO A 57 17.56 10.55 9.76
N LEU A 58 17.75 9.25 9.90
CA LEU A 58 17.57 8.28 8.82
C LEU A 58 16.13 8.21 8.31
N ILE A 59 15.15 8.70 9.09
CA ILE A 59 13.75 8.72 8.67
C ILE A 59 13.55 9.55 7.38
N TYR A 60 14.28 10.65 7.22
CA TYR A 60 14.18 11.49 6.02
C TYR A 60 14.62 10.74 4.76
N ILE A 61 15.65 9.88 4.86
CA ILE A 61 16.10 9.04 3.75
C ILE A 61 15.06 7.96 3.44
N ALA A 62 14.52 7.33 4.48
CA ALA A 62 13.46 6.32 4.33
C ALA A 62 12.19 6.91 3.71
N GLU A 63 11.74 8.08 4.16
CA GLU A 63 10.60 8.80 3.59
C GLU A 63 10.83 9.20 2.13
N ALA A 64 11.99 9.77 1.81
CA ALA A 64 12.33 10.14 0.42
C ALA A 64 12.36 8.89 -0.49
N GLY A 65 12.93 7.79 -0.01
CA GLY A 65 12.94 6.51 -0.72
C GLY A 65 11.53 5.96 -0.94
N LEU A 66 10.67 6.02 0.10
CA LEU A 66 9.29 5.57 0.02
C LEU A 66 8.47 6.41 -0.98
N VAL A 67 8.60 7.74 -0.92
CA VAL A 67 7.96 8.66 -1.86
C VAL A 67 8.44 8.39 -3.29
N GLY A 68 9.75 8.23 -3.49
CA GLY A 68 10.32 7.89 -4.78
C GLY A 68 9.81 6.56 -5.34
N MET A 69 9.76 5.50 -4.50
CA MET A 69 9.18 4.21 -4.89
C MET A 69 7.70 4.31 -5.26
N PHE A 70 6.92 5.08 -4.47
CA PHE A 70 5.49 5.26 -4.71
C PHE A 70 5.23 5.96 -6.06
N PHE A 71 5.91 7.06 -6.34
CA PHE A 71 5.76 7.78 -7.61
C PHE A 71 6.27 6.97 -8.80
N LEU A 72 7.38 6.26 -8.65
CA LEU A 72 7.89 5.40 -9.72
C LEU A 72 6.93 4.24 -10.01
N HIS A 73 6.36 3.62 -8.96
CA HIS A 73 5.35 2.57 -9.09
C HIS A 73 4.11 3.09 -9.84
N LEU A 74 3.57 4.23 -9.43
CA LEU A 74 2.42 4.87 -10.05
C LEU A 74 2.70 5.23 -11.53
N PHE A 75 3.84 5.85 -11.81
CA PHE A 75 4.25 6.24 -13.15
C PHE A 75 4.34 5.03 -14.08
N LEU A 76 4.98 3.95 -13.64
CA LEU A 76 5.09 2.73 -14.42
C LEU A 76 3.73 2.04 -14.62
N ALA A 77 2.85 2.06 -13.60
CA ALA A 77 1.51 1.52 -13.72
C ALA A 77 0.70 2.24 -14.81
N VAL A 78 0.76 3.58 -14.85
CA VAL A 78 0.10 4.39 -15.88
C VAL A 78 0.67 4.09 -17.26
N ILE A 79 2.01 4.11 -17.42
CA ILE A 79 2.66 3.83 -18.71
C ILE A 79 2.28 2.43 -19.23
N LEU A 80 2.37 1.41 -18.37
CA LEU A 80 2.05 0.04 -18.77
C LEU A 80 0.57 -0.11 -19.13
N LYS A 81 -0.33 0.58 -18.42
CA LYS A 81 -1.75 0.60 -18.75
C LYS A 81 -2.00 1.24 -20.10
N LEU A 82 -1.41 2.40 -20.38
CA LEU A 82 -1.54 3.10 -21.66
C LEU A 82 -0.95 2.26 -22.82
N GLN A 83 0.21 1.65 -22.62
CA GLN A 83 0.81 0.75 -23.61
C GLN A 83 -0.07 -0.47 -23.91
N ASN A 84 -0.70 -1.06 -22.87
CA ASN A 84 -1.62 -2.19 -23.03
C ASN A 84 -2.89 -1.78 -23.81
N ILE A 85 -3.42 -0.57 -23.58
CA ILE A 85 -4.57 -0.04 -24.33
C ILE A 85 -4.18 0.20 -25.79
N ALA A 86 -3.04 0.84 -26.04
CA ALA A 86 -2.57 1.12 -27.40
C ALA A 86 -2.26 -0.15 -28.21
N ALA A 87 -1.75 -1.20 -27.54
CA ALA A 87 -1.48 -2.49 -28.18
C ALA A 87 -2.74 -3.29 -28.56
N ARG A 88 -3.92 -2.90 -28.04
CA ARG A 88 -5.20 -3.60 -28.26
C ARG A 88 -6.32 -2.59 -28.53
N PRO A 89 -6.42 -2.05 -29.74
CA PRO A 89 -7.45 -1.07 -30.10
C PRO A 89 -8.88 -1.66 -30.10
N HIS A 90 -9.01 -3.00 -30.21
CA HIS A 90 -10.30 -3.68 -30.17
C HIS A 90 -10.35 -4.66 -28.98
N GLY A 91 -11.45 -4.61 -28.20
CA GLY A 91 -11.69 -5.54 -27.09
C GLY A 91 -11.99 -6.98 -27.57
N TYR A 92 -11.91 -7.95 -26.67
CA TYR A 92 -12.31 -9.32 -26.99
C TYR A 92 -13.81 -9.39 -27.28
N TYR A 93 -14.17 -9.99 -28.41
CA TYR A 93 -15.57 -10.30 -28.77
C TYR A 93 -16.18 -11.33 -27.82
N ILE A 94 -15.37 -12.27 -27.35
CA ILE A 94 -15.75 -13.30 -26.35
C ILE A 94 -14.71 -13.32 -25.22
N LYS A 95 -15.14 -13.03 -23.99
CA LYS A 95 -14.32 -13.19 -22.79
C LYS A 95 -14.54 -14.59 -22.20
N THR A 96 -13.67 -15.53 -22.52
CA THR A 96 -13.68 -16.85 -21.88
C THR A 96 -12.87 -16.81 -20.58
N LYS A 97 -13.52 -17.12 -19.46
CA LYS A 97 -12.84 -17.25 -18.15
C LYS A 97 -12.19 -18.64 -18.08
N THR A 98 -10.93 -18.73 -18.53
CA THR A 98 -10.16 -19.99 -18.55
C THR A 98 -9.48 -20.31 -17.20
N GLY A 99 -9.73 -19.53 -16.14
CA GLY A 99 -9.05 -19.67 -14.85
C GLY A 99 -7.59 -19.21 -14.83
N ARG A 100 -6.98 -19.02 -15.99
CA ARG A 100 -5.60 -18.48 -16.16
C ARG A 100 -5.55 -17.03 -16.67
N GLY A 101 -6.73 -16.43 -16.89
CA GLY A 101 -6.88 -15.11 -17.47
C GLY A 101 -7.06 -14.00 -16.42
N GLU A 102 -7.83 -12.98 -16.82
CA GLU A 102 -8.14 -11.82 -16.01
C GLU A 102 -8.94 -12.20 -14.75
N THR A 103 -8.39 -11.91 -13.57
CA THR A 103 -9.08 -12.05 -12.28
C THR A 103 -9.79 -10.75 -11.93
N PHE A 104 -10.78 -10.80 -11.01
CA PHE A 104 -11.42 -9.59 -10.48
C PHE A 104 -10.39 -8.59 -9.94
N ALA A 105 -9.42 -9.07 -9.15
CA ALA A 105 -8.36 -8.23 -8.61
C ALA A 105 -7.49 -7.60 -9.71
N SER A 106 -7.13 -8.34 -10.78
CA SER A 106 -6.34 -7.79 -11.90
C SER A 106 -7.10 -6.76 -12.71
N SER A 107 -8.40 -6.94 -12.92
CA SER A 107 -9.24 -6.01 -13.69
C SER A 107 -9.50 -4.70 -12.94
N THR A 108 -9.52 -4.76 -11.61
CA THR A 108 -9.78 -3.61 -10.73
C THR A 108 -8.51 -2.84 -10.33
N MET A 109 -7.30 -3.32 -10.69
CA MET A 109 -6.02 -2.69 -10.31
C MET A 109 -5.94 -1.17 -10.56
N PRO A 110 -6.36 -0.63 -11.73
CA PRO A 110 -6.29 0.81 -11.95
C PRO A 110 -7.21 1.60 -11.01
N TYR A 111 -8.40 1.07 -10.72
CA TYR A 111 -9.39 1.71 -9.85
C TYR A 111 -8.97 1.66 -8.39
N THR A 112 -8.54 0.51 -7.90
CA THR A 112 -8.01 0.37 -6.53
C THR A 112 -6.76 1.21 -6.34
N GLY A 113 -5.87 1.27 -7.33
CA GLY A 113 -4.69 2.13 -7.32
C GLY A 113 -5.04 3.63 -7.23
N MET A 114 -6.08 4.09 -7.94
CA MET A 114 -6.56 5.48 -7.86
C MET A 114 -7.14 5.79 -6.47
N ILE A 115 -7.93 4.88 -5.91
CA ILE A 115 -8.48 5.03 -4.56
C ILE A 115 -7.36 5.11 -3.52
N ILE A 116 -6.34 4.25 -3.64
CA ILE A 116 -5.17 4.27 -2.75
C ILE A 116 -4.41 5.59 -2.88
N LEU A 117 -4.24 6.14 -4.09
CA LEU A 117 -3.60 7.44 -4.28
C LEU A 117 -4.35 8.55 -3.53
N ILE A 118 -5.68 8.63 -3.69
CA ILE A 118 -6.53 9.60 -2.97
C ILE A 118 -6.41 9.38 -1.46
N PHE A 119 -6.47 8.12 -1.03
CA PHE A 119 -6.34 7.74 0.38
C PHE A 119 -4.99 8.19 0.96
N VAL A 120 -3.87 7.96 0.28
CA VAL A 120 -2.53 8.35 0.76
C VAL A 120 -2.43 9.86 0.95
N VAL A 121 -2.99 10.66 0.02
CA VAL A 121 -3.01 12.12 0.17
C VAL A 121 -3.79 12.54 1.42
N ILE A 122 -5.01 12.02 1.60
CA ILE A 122 -5.86 12.33 2.77
C ILE A 122 -5.18 11.84 4.06
N HIS A 123 -4.60 10.64 4.05
CA HIS A 123 -3.87 10.05 5.18
C HIS A 123 -2.69 10.92 5.64
N LEU A 124 -1.90 11.42 4.71
CA LEU A 124 -0.78 12.31 5.03
C LEU A 124 -1.27 13.66 5.58
N LEU A 125 -2.31 14.23 5.00
CA LEU A 125 -2.91 15.48 5.49
C LEU A 125 -3.48 15.31 6.90
N ASN A 126 -4.07 14.15 7.22
CA ASN A 126 -4.66 13.90 8.53
C ASN A 126 -3.60 13.64 9.61
N PHE A 127 -2.60 12.79 9.35
CA PHE A 127 -1.72 12.28 10.42
C PHE A 127 -0.30 12.83 10.37
N LYS A 128 0.27 13.09 9.20
CA LYS A 128 1.60 13.69 9.13
C LYS A 128 1.54 15.21 9.27
N TYR A 129 0.61 15.86 8.59
CA TYR A 129 0.46 17.32 8.53
C TYR A 129 -0.77 17.85 9.27
N GLY A 130 -1.53 16.96 9.95
CA GLY A 130 -2.72 17.32 10.71
C GLY A 130 -2.42 17.94 12.07
N SER A 131 -3.45 18.00 12.93
CA SER A 131 -3.40 18.61 14.27
C SER A 131 -2.19 18.15 15.07
N TYR A 132 -1.56 19.09 15.78
CA TYR A 132 -0.42 18.83 16.63
C TYR A 132 -0.82 19.03 18.10
N TYR A 133 -0.77 17.98 18.87
CA TYR A 133 -0.94 17.99 20.33
C TYR A 133 0.38 17.60 21.00
N SER A 134 0.61 18.08 22.22
CA SER A 134 1.80 17.74 23.00
C SER A 134 1.41 16.82 24.16
N ALA A 135 2.23 15.81 24.40
CA ALA A 135 2.18 14.93 25.56
C ALA A 135 3.55 14.89 26.23
N SER A 136 3.58 14.57 27.53
CA SER A 136 4.82 14.30 28.27
C SER A 136 4.85 12.81 28.63
N VAL A 137 5.85 12.10 28.12
CA VAL A 137 6.09 10.68 28.43
C VAL A 137 7.49 10.55 28.99
N ASP A 138 7.62 10.00 30.20
CA ASP A 138 8.90 9.86 30.92
C ASP A 138 9.68 11.20 31.07
N GLY A 139 8.94 12.33 31.20
CA GLY A 139 9.54 13.68 31.29
C GLY A 139 9.98 14.29 29.96
N VAL A 140 9.80 13.59 28.83
CA VAL A 140 10.10 14.08 27.48
C VAL A 140 8.84 14.65 26.84
N GLN A 141 8.91 15.89 26.33
CA GLN A 141 7.81 16.49 25.57
C GLN A 141 7.85 15.93 24.13
N ILE A 142 6.76 15.29 23.73
CA ILE A 142 6.62 14.65 22.43
C ILE A 142 5.27 15.01 21.80
N ARG A 143 5.13 14.73 20.49
CA ARG A 143 3.83 14.86 19.81
C ARG A 143 2.89 13.77 20.31
N ASP A 144 1.68 14.17 20.70
CA ASP A 144 0.59 13.25 21.01
C ASP A 144 -0.12 12.82 19.70
N LEU A 145 0.49 11.86 19.02
CA LEU A 145 -0.08 11.30 17.80
C LEU A 145 -1.29 10.42 18.11
N PHE A 146 -1.33 9.77 19.27
CA PHE A 146 -2.46 8.96 19.70
C PHE A 146 -3.74 9.81 19.74
N LYS A 147 -3.70 10.97 20.41
CA LYS A 147 -4.82 11.90 20.45
C LYS A 147 -5.25 12.36 19.05
N THR A 148 -4.29 12.66 18.18
CA THR A 148 -4.59 13.03 16.77
C THR A 148 -5.37 11.92 16.06
N VAL A 149 -4.95 10.66 16.23
CA VAL A 149 -5.60 9.50 15.58
C VAL A 149 -7.01 9.27 16.12
N ILE A 150 -7.18 9.31 17.45
CA ILE A 150 -8.49 9.13 18.10
C ILE A 150 -9.47 10.23 17.64
N GLU A 151 -9.01 11.50 17.61
CA GLU A 151 -9.85 12.62 17.19
C GLU A 151 -10.33 12.49 15.73
N TYR A 152 -9.48 12.10 14.79
CA TYR A 152 -9.90 11.88 13.41
C TYR A 152 -10.91 10.73 13.28
N PHE A 153 -10.70 9.63 13.98
CA PHE A 153 -11.62 8.49 13.97
C PHE A 153 -12.86 8.66 14.83
N SER A 154 -13.00 9.74 15.61
CA SER A 154 -14.27 10.08 16.26
C SER A 154 -15.39 10.32 15.25
N ASN A 155 -15.05 10.82 14.06
CA ASN A 155 -16.00 11.00 12.98
C ASN A 155 -16.22 9.67 12.22
N PRO A 156 -17.43 9.09 12.24
CA PRO A 156 -17.74 7.81 11.58
C PRO A 156 -17.54 7.83 10.06
N LEU A 157 -17.64 9.00 9.40
CA LEU A 157 -17.39 9.10 7.96
C LEU A 157 -15.92 8.81 7.62
N TYR A 158 -14.98 9.23 8.49
CA TYR A 158 -13.57 8.85 8.33
C TYR A 158 -13.37 7.35 8.51
N VAL A 159 -14.01 6.73 9.49
CA VAL A 159 -13.93 5.27 9.67
C VAL A 159 -14.42 4.54 8.42
N VAL A 160 -15.59 4.90 7.90
CA VAL A 160 -16.14 4.29 6.67
C VAL A 160 -15.19 4.47 5.48
N TRP A 161 -14.65 5.69 5.30
CA TRP A 161 -13.68 5.96 4.24
C TRP A 161 -12.42 5.11 4.37
N TYR A 162 -11.85 5.02 5.59
CA TYR A 162 -10.64 4.25 5.85
C TYR A 162 -10.87 2.75 5.64
N VAL A 163 -11.96 2.18 6.14
CA VAL A 163 -12.33 0.77 5.92
C VAL A 163 -12.48 0.49 4.43
N PHE A 164 -13.18 1.35 3.69
CA PHE A 164 -13.32 1.22 2.23
C PHE A 164 -11.95 1.25 1.52
N ALA A 165 -11.09 2.20 1.88
CA ALA A 165 -9.75 2.29 1.32
C ALA A 165 -8.89 1.07 1.65
N MET A 166 -9.01 0.49 2.86
CA MET A 166 -8.29 -0.72 3.26
C MET A 166 -8.78 -1.97 2.52
N ILE A 167 -10.06 -2.06 2.21
CA ILE A 167 -10.59 -3.12 1.31
C ILE A 167 -9.94 -2.99 -0.07
N CYS A 168 -9.90 -1.78 -0.63
CA CYS A 168 -9.23 -1.53 -1.92
C CYS A 168 -7.73 -1.85 -1.87
N LEU A 169 -7.05 -1.49 -0.77
CA LEU A 169 -5.64 -1.81 -0.55
C LEU A 169 -5.40 -3.31 -0.47
N GLY A 170 -6.25 -4.05 0.24
CA GLY A 170 -6.15 -5.51 0.33
C GLY A 170 -6.35 -6.22 -1.01
N ILE A 171 -7.34 -5.79 -1.81
CA ILE A 171 -7.54 -6.29 -3.18
C ILE A 171 -6.33 -5.97 -4.05
N HIS A 172 -5.82 -4.75 -3.99
CA HIS A 172 -4.67 -4.29 -4.75
C HIS A 172 -3.40 -5.07 -4.39
N THR A 173 -3.11 -5.19 -3.10
CA THR A 173 -1.89 -5.86 -2.62
C THR A 173 -1.96 -7.38 -2.80
N SER A 174 -3.14 -8.01 -2.67
CA SER A 174 -3.29 -9.45 -2.94
C SER A 174 -2.92 -9.80 -4.37
N HIS A 175 -3.36 -9.02 -5.36
CA HIS A 175 -2.95 -9.21 -6.75
C HIS A 175 -1.50 -8.78 -6.99
N GLY A 176 -1.10 -7.63 -6.46
CA GLY A 176 0.25 -7.07 -6.60
C GLY A 176 1.32 -8.02 -6.08
N PHE A 177 1.12 -8.62 -4.90
CA PHE A 177 2.03 -9.57 -4.28
C PHE A 177 2.30 -10.79 -5.18
N GLN A 178 1.27 -11.41 -5.72
CA GLN A 178 1.42 -12.51 -6.66
C GLN A 178 2.12 -12.06 -7.96
N SER A 179 1.71 -10.92 -8.50
CA SER A 179 2.18 -10.40 -9.79
C SER A 179 3.67 -10.03 -9.74
N MET A 180 4.18 -9.55 -8.59
CA MET A 180 5.61 -9.22 -8.47
C MET A 180 6.49 -10.47 -8.56
N PHE A 181 6.11 -11.58 -7.93
CA PHE A 181 6.86 -12.84 -8.05
C PHE A 181 6.88 -13.35 -9.49
N GLN A 182 5.74 -13.28 -10.20
CA GLN A 182 5.66 -13.65 -11.61
C GLN A 182 6.57 -12.75 -12.49
N SER A 183 6.57 -11.45 -12.24
CA SER A 183 7.36 -10.48 -13.01
C SER A 183 8.87 -10.64 -12.77
N LEU A 184 9.26 -11.12 -11.59
CA LEU A 184 10.65 -11.41 -11.23
C LEU A 184 11.10 -12.82 -11.66
N GLY A 185 10.23 -13.61 -12.30
CA GLY A 185 10.57 -14.93 -12.81
C GLY A 185 10.30 -16.10 -11.85
N PHE A 186 9.75 -15.85 -10.66
CA PHE A 186 9.39 -16.90 -9.69
C PHE A 186 8.04 -17.52 -10.03
N ASN A 187 7.93 -18.15 -11.20
CA ASN A 187 6.74 -18.84 -11.66
C ASN A 187 7.04 -20.33 -11.86
N HIS A 188 6.58 -21.17 -10.95
CA HIS A 188 6.81 -22.60 -10.97
C HIS A 188 5.61 -23.36 -10.43
N VAL A 189 5.28 -24.49 -11.02
CA VAL A 189 4.08 -25.31 -10.68
C VAL A 189 3.98 -25.59 -9.17
N LYS A 190 5.13 -25.83 -8.49
CA LYS A 190 5.20 -26.12 -7.07
C LYS A 190 5.00 -24.88 -6.19
N TYR A 191 5.53 -23.72 -6.57
CA TYR A 191 5.55 -22.54 -5.69
C TYR A 191 4.42 -21.54 -5.99
N THR A 192 3.91 -21.52 -7.21
CA THR A 192 2.84 -20.61 -7.61
C THR A 192 1.59 -20.73 -6.72
N PRO A 193 1.09 -21.93 -6.37
CA PRO A 193 -0.06 -22.05 -5.46
C PRO A 193 0.21 -21.49 -4.06
N ILE A 194 1.44 -21.68 -3.53
CA ILE A 194 1.84 -21.14 -2.22
C ILE A 194 1.86 -19.61 -2.26
N ILE A 195 2.44 -19.03 -3.33
CA ILE A 195 2.47 -17.57 -3.52
C ILE A 195 1.04 -17.01 -3.62
N GLN A 196 0.12 -17.70 -4.28
CA GLN A 196 -1.29 -17.29 -4.38
C GLN A 196 -1.97 -17.26 -3.02
N VAL A 197 -1.80 -18.30 -2.21
CA VAL A 197 -2.35 -18.35 -0.85
C VAL A 197 -1.72 -17.27 0.02
N ALA A 198 -0.40 -17.12 0.00
CA ALA A 198 0.31 -16.09 0.76
C ALA A 198 -0.13 -14.68 0.36
N SER A 199 -0.37 -14.43 -0.93
CA SER A 199 -0.82 -13.13 -1.42
C SER A 199 -2.24 -12.80 -0.96
N LEU A 200 -3.14 -13.77 -0.97
CA LEU A 200 -4.49 -13.60 -0.44
C LEU A 200 -4.46 -13.37 1.08
N ALA A 201 -3.69 -14.18 1.81
CA ALA A 201 -3.52 -14.04 3.25
C ALA A 201 -2.98 -12.66 3.63
N TYR A 202 -1.98 -12.16 2.88
CA TYR A 202 -1.43 -10.81 3.06
C TYR A 202 -2.50 -9.73 2.83
N GLY A 203 -3.26 -9.79 1.73
CA GLY A 203 -4.32 -8.83 1.44
C GLY A 203 -5.42 -8.81 2.52
N VAL A 204 -5.84 -9.98 2.99
CA VAL A 204 -6.82 -10.12 4.10
C VAL A 204 -6.24 -9.56 5.40
N PHE A 205 -4.99 -9.88 5.74
CA PHE A 205 -4.33 -9.40 6.95
C PHE A 205 -4.23 -7.87 6.98
N VAL A 206 -3.83 -7.24 5.87
CA VAL A 206 -3.75 -5.78 5.75
C VAL A 206 -5.13 -5.15 5.86
N THR A 207 -6.13 -5.69 5.14
CA THR A 207 -7.50 -5.18 5.20
C THR A 207 -8.06 -5.25 6.62
N VAL A 208 -8.03 -6.41 7.24
CA VAL A 208 -8.60 -6.64 8.57
C VAL A 208 -7.82 -5.85 9.62
N GLY A 209 -6.50 -5.89 9.56
CA GLY A 209 -5.64 -5.22 10.54
C GLY A 209 -5.88 -3.71 10.61
N PHE A 210 -5.76 -3.00 9.49
CA PHE A 210 -5.98 -1.55 9.49
C PHE A 210 -7.46 -1.17 9.72
N SER A 211 -8.43 -1.95 9.21
CA SER A 211 -9.84 -1.68 9.46
C SER A 211 -10.18 -1.84 10.94
N ALA A 212 -9.66 -2.89 11.60
CA ALA A 212 -9.85 -3.11 13.02
C ALA A 212 -9.27 -1.96 13.86
N LEU A 213 -8.10 -1.44 13.49
CA LEU A 213 -7.49 -0.29 14.17
C LEU A 213 -8.36 0.98 14.03
N ALA A 214 -8.86 1.28 12.83
CA ALA A 214 -9.74 2.43 12.61
C ALA A 214 -11.03 2.33 13.43
N ILE A 215 -11.64 1.14 13.46
CA ILE A 215 -12.84 0.86 14.25
C ILE A 215 -12.54 0.93 15.74
N PHE A 216 -11.43 0.33 16.20
CA PHE A 216 -11.01 0.41 17.60
C PHE A 216 -10.85 1.88 18.05
N CYS A 217 -10.15 2.71 17.27
CA CYS A 217 -9.94 4.12 17.59
C CYS A 217 -11.26 4.91 17.68
N HIS A 218 -12.27 4.53 16.88
CA HIS A 218 -13.60 5.15 16.95
C HIS A 218 -14.27 4.94 18.33
N PHE A 219 -14.09 3.77 18.93
CA PHE A 219 -14.69 3.44 20.24
C PHE A 219 -13.84 3.88 21.44
N GLN A 220 -12.71 4.56 21.22
CA GLN A 220 -11.88 5.12 22.30
C GLN A 220 -12.24 6.60 22.62
N ASN A 221 -13.29 7.16 22.03
CA ASN A 221 -13.80 8.52 22.28
C ASN A 221 -14.70 8.58 23.48
#